data_c09dcf9b1eeaa94b1ff2444c16241fc3
#
_entry.id   c09dcf9b1eeaa94b1ff2444c16241fc3
#
_cell.length_a   1.000
_cell.length_b   1.000
_cell.length_c   1.000
_cell.angle_alpha   90.00
_cell.angle_beta   90.00
_cell.angle_gamma   90.00
#
_symmetry.space_group_name_H-M   'P 1'
#
loop_
_entity.id
_entity.type
_entity.pdbx_description
1 polymer ?
#
loop_
_entity_poly.entity_id
_entity_poly.type
_entity_poly.pdbx_seq_one_letter_code
_entity_poly.pdbx_strand_id
1 'polypeptide(L)'
;SGAVGSAVCQIAKIKGCRVVGSSGSNEKINWLRKEAGIDAAINYKKTENLMTDLAEVCPDRIDIYYDNVGGEHLEASLENMKECGRIVLCGMISQYNATRRPHGPANLFRAIERRLTLRGFIVTDHFARTKEFQEQMSSWIREGRVKWKETVVEGIEHAPQAFIGLFKGDNLGKMLVKIGPDPA
;
A
#
# COMPACT_ATOMS: atom_id res chain seq x y z
N SER A 1 -4.57 -1.03 -2.42
CA SER A 1 -5.45 -0.77 -3.57
C SER A 1 -5.40 0.67 -4.09
N GLY A 2 -4.66 1.55 -3.44
CA GLY A 2 -4.31 2.88 -3.99
C GLY A 2 -3.18 2.78 -5.01
N ALA A 3 -2.79 3.91 -5.65
CA ALA A 3 -1.80 3.95 -6.73
C ALA A 3 -0.47 3.27 -6.36
N VAL A 4 0.11 3.61 -5.21
CA VAL A 4 1.38 3.03 -4.76
C VAL A 4 1.22 1.57 -4.35
N GLY A 5 0.26 1.27 -3.46
CA GLY A 5 0.11 -0.09 -2.92
C GLY A 5 -0.25 -1.13 -3.98
N SER A 6 -1.05 -0.78 -5.01
CA SER A 6 -1.38 -1.70 -6.10
C SER A 6 -0.16 -2.01 -6.97
N ALA A 7 0.69 -1.03 -7.24
CA ALA A 7 1.95 -1.23 -7.97
C ALA A 7 2.92 -2.12 -7.16
N VAL A 8 3.10 -1.83 -5.87
CA VAL A 8 3.97 -2.63 -4.98
C VAL A 8 3.52 -4.09 -4.94
N CYS A 9 2.22 -4.35 -4.79
CA CYS A 9 1.68 -5.71 -4.79
C CYS A 9 2.04 -6.49 -6.07
N GLN A 10 1.82 -5.87 -7.23
CA GLN A 10 2.08 -6.52 -8.52
C GLN A 10 3.57 -6.70 -8.79
N ILE A 11 4.41 -5.71 -8.45
CA ILE A 11 5.86 -5.85 -8.55
C ILE A 11 6.36 -7.01 -7.67
N ALA A 12 5.86 -7.12 -6.45
CA ALA A 12 6.20 -8.22 -5.56
C ALA A 12 5.78 -9.59 -6.13
N LYS A 13 4.58 -9.68 -6.75
CA LYS A 13 4.14 -10.89 -7.47
C LYS A 13 5.07 -11.22 -8.64
N ILE A 14 5.46 -10.23 -9.44
CA ILE A 14 6.40 -10.40 -10.57
C ILE A 14 7.76 -10.91 -10.08
N LYS A 15 8.18 -10.51 -8.88
CA LYS A 15 9.42 -10.95 -8.23
C LYS A 15 9.29 -12.31 -7.51
N GLY A 16 8.15 -12.99 -7.64
CA GLY A 16 7.93 -14.33 -7.07
C GLY A 16 7.53 -14.36 -5.60
N CYS A 17 7.17 -13.22 -5.01
CA CYS A 17 6.73 -13.18 -3.62
C CYS A 17 5.31 -13.74 -3.46
N ARG A 18 5.04 -14.35 -2.30
CA ARG A 18 3.68 -14.47 -1.78
C ARG A 18 3.26 -13.10 -1.24
N VAL A 19 2.15 -12.56 -1.72
CA VAL A 19 1.73 -11.20 -1.42
C VAL A 19 0.40 -11.18 -0.69
N VAL A 20 0.38 -10.53 0.47
CA VAL A 20 -0.83 -10.24 1.24
C VAL A 20 -1.05 -8.74 1.25
N GLY A 21 -2.27 -8.29 1.02
CA GLY A 21 -2.64 -6.89 1.03
C GLY A 21 -3.76 -6.57 2.01
N SER A 22 -3.85 -5.31 2.45
CA SER A 22 -4.99 -4.82 3.21
C SER A 22 -5.68 -3.68 2.49
N SER A 23 -7.00 -3.58 2.62
CA SER A 23 -7.79 -2.49 2.07
C SER A 23 -9.12 -2.32 2.81
N GLY A 24 -9.75 -1.16 2.63
CA GLY A 24 -10.92 -0.78 3.43
C GLY A 24 -12.28 -1.13 2.80
N SER A 25 -12.35 -1.87 1.68
CA SER A 25 -13.63 -2.30 1.10
C SER A 25 -13.51 -3.65 0.39
N ASN A 26 -14.63 -4.36 0.29
CA ASN A 26 -14.67 -5.64 -0.40
C ASN A 26 -14.40 -5.49 -1.91
N GLU A 27 -14.83 -4.41 -2.53
CA GLU A 27 -14.54 -4.12 -3.94
C GLU A 27 -13.03 -4.06 -4.18
N LYS A 28 -12.31 -3.33 -3.33
CA LYS A 28 -10.85 -3.20 -3.39
C LYS A 28 -10.15 -4.53 -3.15
N ILE A 29 -10.63 -5.31 -2.19
CA ILE A 29 -10.13 -6.67 -1.94
C ILE A 29 -10.31 -7.56 -3.16
N ASN A 30 -11.48 -7.51 -3.78
CA ASN A 30 -11.78 -8.29 -4.98
C ASN A 30 -10.85 -7.89 -6.14
N TRP A 31 -10.64 -6.59 -6.34
CA TRP A 31 -9.70 -6.11 -7.37
C TRP A 31 -8.26 -6.57 -7.11
N LEU A 32 -7.79 -6.44 -5.86
CA LEU A 32 -6.45 -6.89 -5.49
C LEU A 32 -6.25 -8.39 -5.76
N ARG A 33 -7.25 -9.21 -5.45
CA ARG A 33 -7.16 -10.66 -5.66
C ARG A 33 -7.31 -11.07 -7.13
N LYS A 34 -8.30 -10.51 -7.84
CA LYS A 34 -8.65 -10.95 -9.19
C LYS A 34 -7.80 -10.30 -10.27
N GLU A 35 -7.49 -9.00 -10.11
CA GLU A 35 -6.80 -8.23 -11.15
C GLU A 35 -5.31 -8.04 -10.83
N ALA A 36 -4.97 -7.67 -9.59
CA ALA A 36 -3.57 -7.53 -9.19
C ALA A 36 -2.92 -8.88 -8.80
N GLY A 37 -3.69 -9.96 -8.69
CA GLY A 37 -3.21 -11.33 -8.55
C GLY A 37 -2.53 -11.65 -7.22
N ILE A 38 -2.86 -10.92 -6.13
CA ILE A 38 -2.29 -11.22 -4.82
C ILE A 38 -2.91 -12.47 -4.18
N ASP A 39 -2.16 -13.11 -3.30
CA ASP A 39 -2.51 -14.43 -2.75
C ASP A 39 -3.59 -14.33 -1.66
N ALA A 40 -3.55 -13.27 -0.82
CA ALA A 40 -4.57 -13.03 0.19
C ALA A 40 -4.78 -11.54 0.42
N ALA A 41 -5.94 -11.17 0.99
CA ALA A 41 -6.25 -9.79 1.30
C ALA A 41 -7.19 -9.69 2.51
N ILE A 42 -6.96 -8.66 3.34
CA ILE A 42 -7.74 -8.35 4.54
C ILE A 42 -8.55 -7.08 4.32
N ASN A 43 -9.84 -7.11 4.64
CA ASN A 43 -10.64 -5.90 4.77
C ASN A 43 -10.53 -5.37 6.21
N TYR A 44 -9.56 -4.49 6.44
CA TYR A 44 -9.26 -3.98 7.78
C TYR A 44 -10.42 -3.20 8.44
N LYS A 45 -11.43 -2.75 7.68
CA LYS A 45 -12.62 -2.12 8.24
C LYS A 45 -13.66 -3.13 8.78
N LYS A 46 -13.46 -4.41 8.52
CA LYS A 46 -14.34 -5.50 8.94
C LYS A 46 -13.69 -6.45 9.94
N THR A 47 -12.41 -6.26 10.22
CA THR A 47 -11.69 -7.06 11.21
C THR A 47 -11.98 -6.55 12.63
N GLU A 48 -12.09 -7.46 13.57
CA GLU A 48 -12.11 -7.14 14.99
C GLU A 48 -10.68 -6.97 15.55
N ASN A 49 -9.73 -7.69 14.95
CA ASN A 49 -8.32 -7.63 15.35
C ASN A 49 -7.39 -7.86 14.16
N LEU A 50 -6.84 -6.78 13.61
CA LEU A 50 -5.97 -6.82 12.44
C LEU A 50 -4.70 -7.67 12.67
N MET A 51 -4.18 -7.71 13.88
CA MET A 51 -3.00 -8.48 14.24
C MET A 51 -3.26 -9.99 14.09
N THR A 52 -4.40 -10.46 14.58
CA THR A 52 -4.82 -11.86 14.48
C THR A 52 -5.12 -12.25 13.02
N ASP A 53 -5.92 -11.44 12.32
CA ASP A 53 -6.25 -11.71 10.92
C ASP A 53 -4.99 -11.75 10.05
N LEU A 54 -4.00 -10.89 10.37
CA LEU A 54 -2.73 -10.89 9.66
C LEU A 54 -1.92 -12.17 9.94
N ALA A 55 -1.94 -12.68 11.17
CA ALA A 55 -1.31 -13.95 11.52
C ALA A 55 -1.93 -15.12 10.76
N GLU A 56 -3.26 -15.16 10.64
CA GLU A 56 -3.98 -16.21 9.92
C GLU A 56 -3.62 -16.24 8.42
N VAL A 57 -3.57 -15.09 7.78
CA VAL A 57 -3.24 -15.01 6.34
C VAL A 57 -1.73 -15.06 6.07
N CYS A 58 -0.88 -14.90 7.10
CA CYS A 58 0.57 -14.99 7.03
C CYS A 58 1.11 -16.06 8.00
N PRO A 59 0.75 -17.35 7.86
CA PRO A 59 1.15 -18.39 8.82
C PRO A 59 2.67 -18.55 8.94
N ASP A 60 3.41 -18.28 7.84
CA ASP A 60 4.87 -18.29 7.81
C ASP A 60 5.49 -16.96 8.22
N ARG A 61 4.71 -16.02 8.75
CA ARG A 61 5.11 -14.65 9.07
C ARG A 61 5.53 -13.83 7.83
N ILE A 62 5.97 -12.59 8.08
CA ILE A 62 6.21 -11.58 7.04
C ILE A 62 7.72 -11.31 6.92
N ASP A 63 8.27 -11.52 5.72
CA ASP A 63 9.66 -11.18 5.42
C ASP A 63 9.84 -9.69 5.11
N ILE A 64 8.86 -9.11 4.38
CA ILE A 64 8.89 -7.71 3.97
C ILE A 64 7.52 -7.08 4.17
N TYR A 65 7.46 -5.98 4.91
CA TYR A 65 6.27 -5.15 5.03
C TYR A 65 6.52 -3.79 4.36
N TYR A 66 5.61 -3.39 3.45
CA TYR A 66 5.64 -2.10 2.79
C TYR A 66 4.50 -1.23 3.34
N ASP A 67 4.84 -0.20 4.07
CA ASP A 67 3.91 0.61 4.83
C ASP A 67 3.58 1.95 4.17
N ASN A 68 2.29 2.18 3.89
CA ASN A 68 1.73 3.47 3.51
C ASN A 68 0.80 4.05 4.59
N VAL A 69 0.55 3.30 5.67
CA VAL A 69 -0.57 3.56 6.59
C VAL A 69 -0.10 3.97 7.97
N GLY A 70 0.87 3.26 8.54
CA GLY A 70 1.30 3.44 9.92
C GLY A 70 0.26 2.94 10.93
N GLY A 71 0.34 3.45 12.16
CA GLY A 71 -0.63 3.16 13.24
C GLY A 71 -0.84 1.67 13.47
N GLU A 72 -2.09 1.24 13.57
CA GLU A 72 -2.48 -0.15 13.82
C GLU A 72 -1.92 -1.14 12.79
N HIS A 73 -1.79 -0.74 11.51
CA HIS A 73 -1.18 -1.59 10.49
C HIS A 73 0.29 -1.86 10.77
N LEU A 74 1.02 -0.86 11.23
CA LEU A 74 2.42 -1.02 11.60
C LEU A 74 2.55 -1.91 12.84
N GLU A 75 1.72 -1.73 13.86
CA GLU A 75 1.70 -2.57 15.06
C GLU A 75 1.38 -4.03 14.73
N ALA A 76 0.33 -4.26 13.96
CA ALA A 76 -0.04 -5.61 13.51
C ALA A 76 1.08 -6.27 12.70
N SER A 77 1.76 -5.50 11.85
CA SER A 77 2.87 -6.01 11.05
C SER A 77 4.09 -6.33 11.91
N LEU A 78 4.49 -5.46 12.83
CA LEU A 78 5.61 -5.69 13.76
C LEU A 78 5.44 -7.01 14.53
N GLU A 79 4.21 -7.32 14.96
CA GLU A 79 3.91 -8.59 15.65
C GLU A 79 4.06 -9.81 14.76
N ASN A 80 3.82 -9.65 13.46
CA ASN A 80 3.81 -10.74 12.50
C ASN A 80 5.08 -10.86 11.63
N MET A 81 6.10 -10.01 11.85
CA MET A 81 7.36 -10.10 11.12
C MET A 81 8.15 -11.37 11.45
N LYS A 82 8.88 -11.90 10.48
CA LYS A 82 9.96 -12.87 10.70
C LYS A 82 11.18 -12.22 11.34
N GLU A 83 12.07 -13.05 11.86
CA GLU A 83 13.41 -12.59 12.25
C GLU A 83 14.15 -12.03 11.03
N CYS A 84 14.90 -10.96 11.25
CA CYS A 84 15.63 -10.22 10.21
C CYS A 84 14.72 -9.65 9.10
N GLY A 85 13.40 -9.57 9.35
CA GLY A 85 12.43 -8.99 8.43
C GLY A 85 12.68 -7.50 8.18
N ARG A 86 12.14 -6.99 7.09
CA ARG A 86 12.34 -5.61 6.63
C ARG A 86 11.03 -4.87 6.53
N ILE A 87 10.99 -3.67 7.10
CA ILE A 87 9.84 -2.76 7.03
C ILE A 87 10.26 -1.52 6.24
N VAL A 88 9.56 -1.27 5.14
CA VAL A 88 9.76 -0.10 4.27
C VAL A 88 8.68 0.93 4.60
N LEU A 89 9.08 2.04 5.21
CA LEU A 89 8.19 3.11 5.61
C LEU A 89 8.08 4.13 4.47
N CYS A 90 7.01 4.04 3.68
CA CYS A 90 6.71 4.93 2.56
C CYS A 90 5.79 6.08 2.97
N GLY A 91 4.87 5.85 3.90
CA GLY A 91 3.93 6.83 4.38
C GLY A 91 3.17 6.36 5.61
N MET A 92 2.51 7.30 6.28
CA MET A 92 1.70 7.04 7.49
C MET A 92 0.38 7.79 7.42
N ILE A 93 -0.42 7.51 6.38
CA ILE A 93 -1.64 8.29 6.08
C ILE A 93 -2.65 8.30 7.22
N SER A 94 -2.66 7.27 8.08
CA SER A 94 -3.51 7.23 9.28
C SER A 94 -3.20 8.35 10.29
N GLN A 95 -2.03 8.99 10.17
CA GLN A 95 -1.57 10.02 11.10
C GLN A 95 -1.58 11.44 10.53
N TYR A 96 -1.75 11.61 9.20
CA TYR A 96 -1.60 12.92 8.55
C TYR A 96 -2.63 13.97 9.00
N ASN A 97 -3.83 13.54 9.37
CA ASN A 97 -4.90 14.41 9.86
C ASN A 97 -5.07 14.34 11.39
N ALA A 98 -4.09 13.82 12.12
CA ALA A 98 -4.17 13.72 13.56
C ALA A 98 -4.15 15.12 14.21
N THR A 99 -5.14 15.40 15.05
CA THR A 99 -5.26 16.66 15.82
C THR A 99 -4.42 16.67 17.10
N ARG A 100 -3.92 15.51 17.48
CA ARG A 100 -2.98 15.30 18.59
C ARG A 100 -1.82 14.48 18.09
N ARG A 101 -0.64 14.64 18.73
CA ARG A 101 0.53 13.83 18.38
C ARG A 101 0.20 12.33 18.56
N PRO A 102 0.25 11.53 17.49
CA PRO A 102 0.00 10.11 17.56
C PRO A 102 1.06 9.41 18.41
N HIS A 103 0.67 8.38 19.12
CA HIS A 103 1.63 7.48 19.76
C HIS A 103 2.33 6.63 18.67
N GLY A 104 3.58 6.27 18.94
CA GLY A 104 4.27 5.25 18.15
C GLY A 104 3.68 3.86 18.43
N PRO A 105 4.11 2.84 17.67
CA PRO A 105 3.67 1.46 17.92
C PRO A 105 4.09 1.00 19.32
N ALA A 106 3.11 0.50 20.09
CA ALA A 106 3.33 0.06 21.48
C ALA A 106 4.27 -1.16 21.56
N ASN A 107 4.34 -1.92 20.48
CA ASN A 107 5.16 -3.13 20.35
C ASN A 107 6.46 -2.91 19.55
N LEU A 108 7.00 -1.70 19.51
CA LEU A 108 8.25 -1.42 18.78
C LEU A 108 9.45 -2.26 19.27
N PHE A 109 9.41 -2.75 20.53
CA PHE A 109 10.41 -3.67 21.07
C PHE A 109 10.56 -4.98 20.25
N ARG A 110 9.53 -5.34 19.46
CA ARG A 110 9.60 -6.48 18.53
C ARG A 110 10.70 -6.29 17.48
N ALA A 111 11.05 -5.03 17.16
CA ALA A 111 12.17 -4.75 16.27
C ALA A 111 13.51 -5.24 16.83
N ILE A 112 13.69 -5.16 18.16
CA ILE A 112 14.87 -5.68 18.84
C ILE A 112 14.85 -7.21 18.86
N GLU A 113 13.76 -7.79 19.36
CA GLU A 113 13.63 -9.25 19.49
C GLU A 113 13.86 -9.99 18.16
N ARG A 114 13.30 -9.44 17.07
CA ARG A 114 13.36 -10.04 15.75
C ARG A 114 14.44 -9.44 14.86
N ARG A 115 15.27 -8.54 15.37
CA ARG A 115 16.37 -7.90 14.64
C ARG A 115 15.90 -7.29 13.32
N LEU A 116 14.75 -6.58 13.35
CA LEU A 116 14.12 -6.00 12.17
C LEU A 116 14.91 -4.80 11.64
N THR A 117 14.84 -4.59 10.34
CA THR A 117 15.28 -3.36 9.68
C THR A 117 14.07 -2.52 9.33
N LEU A 118 13.94 -1.34 9.92
CA LEU A 118 12.93 -0.34 9.55
C LEU A 118 13.61 0.77 8.77
N ARG A 119 13.17 1.02 7.52
CA ARG A 119 13.76 2.04 6.66
C ARG A 119 12.71 2.96 6.06
N GLY A 120 12.81 4.25 6.40
CA GLY A 120 12.12 5.32 5.69
C GLY A 120 12.84 5.70 4.40
N PHE A 121 12.10 6.23 3.42
CA PHE A 121 12.66 6.80 2.21
C PHE A 121 11.75 7.88 1.63
N ILE A 122 12.33 8.75 0.82
CA ILE A 122 11.62 9.70 -0.03
C ILE A 122 11.94 9.36 -1.48
N VAL A 123 10.94 9.37 -2.36
CA VAL A 123 11.12 8.98 -3.77
C VAL A 123 12.14 9.86 -4.50
N THR A 124 12.28 11.12 -4.10
CA THR A 124 13.24 12.06 -4.68
C THR A 124 14.69 11.57 -4.58
N ASP A 125 15.04 10.81 -3.53
CA ASP A 125 16.38 10.24 -3.35
C ASP A 125 16.72 9.18 -4.41
N HIS A 126 15.72 8.74 -5.15
CA HIS A 126 15.81 7.67 -6.14
C HIS A 126 15.54 8.13 -7.58
N PHE A 127 15.46 9.42 -7.85
CA PHE A 127 15.19 9.95 -9.19
C PHE A 127 16.21 9.52 -10.24
N ALA A 128 17.46 9.27 -9.86
CA ALA A 128 18.46 8.71 -10.77
C ALA A 128 18.03 7.36 -11.37
N ARG A 129 17.13 6.64 -10.75
CA ARG A 129 16.58 5.35 -11.21
C ARG A 129 15.29 5.46 -12.01
N THR A 130 14.81 6.67 -12.31
CA THR A 130 13.52 6.88 -12.99
C THR A 130 13.48 6.18 -14.34
N LYS A 131 14.54 6.28 -15.14
CA LYS A 131 14.62 5.65 -16.47
C LYS A 131 14.52 4.12 -16.36
N GLU A 132 15.30 3.51 -15.48
CA GLU A 132 15.24 2.06 -15.21
C GLU A 132 13.82 1.61 -14.82
N PHE A 133 13.19 2.35 -13.91
CA PHE A 133 11.84 2.07 -13.46
C PHE A 133 10.83 2.17 -14.62
N GLN A 134 10.90 3.24 -15.41
CA GLN A 134 9.98 3.47 -16.54
C GLN A 134 10.11 2.37 -17.60
N GLU A 135 11.31 1.95 -17.93
CA GLU A 135 11.58 0.88 -18.89
C GLU A 135 10.97 -0.45 -18.41
N GLN A 136 11.24 -0.84 -17.16
CA GLN A 136 10.71 -2.07 -16.58
C GLN A 136 9.19 -2.03 -16.46
N MET A 137 8.63 -0.94 -15.93
CA MET A 137 7.19 -0.80 -15.74
C MET A 137 6.44 -0.81 -17.08
N SER A 138 6.95 -0.10 -18.08
CA SER A 138 6.36 -0.08 -19.44
C SER A 138 6.37 -1.47 -20.08
N SER A 139 7.42 -2.28 -19.85
CA SER A 139 7.45 -3.67 -20.33
C SER A 139 6.36 -4.50 -19.66
N TRP A 140 6.27 -4.47 -18.35
CA TRP A 140 5.28 -5.24 -17.60
C TRP A 140 3.83 -4.84 -17.92
N ILE A 141 3.59 -3.56 -18.21
CA ILE A 141 2.28 -3.07 -18.65
C ILE A 141 1.94 -3.63 -20.03
N ARG A 142 2.86 -3.54 -21.02
CA ARG A 142 2.66 -4.10 -22.36
C ARG A 142 2.44 -5.62 -22.35
N GLU A 143 3.10 -6.31 -21.45
CA GLU A 143 2.97 -7.75 -21.24
C GLU A 143 1.68 -8.13 -20.48
N GLY A 144 0.89 -7.16 -20.03
CA GLY A 144 -0.32 -7.39 -19.22
C GLY A 144 -0.05 -7.89 -17.79
N ARG A 145 1.20 -7.81 -17.33
CA ARG A 145 1.63 -8.27 -15.99
C ARG A 145 1.36 -7.24 -14.90
N VAL A 146 1.23 -5.98 -15.28
CA VAL A 146 0.82 -4.89 -14.39
C VAL A 146 -0.44 -4.27 -14.95
N LYS A 147 -1.48 -4.24 -14.13
CA LYS A 147 -2.75 -3.58 -14.40
C LYS A 147 -2.88 -2.36 -13.49
N TRP A 148 -3.50 -1.31 -13.99
CA TRP A 148 -3.80 -0.14 -13.16
C TRP A 148 -5.30 0.16 -13.19
N LYS A 149 -5.73 0.89 -12.20
CA LYS A 149 -7.09 1.39 -12.09
C LYS A 149 -7.02 2.88 -11.75
N GLU A 150 -7.96 3.61 -12.29
CA GLU A 150 -8.10 5.04 -12.06
C GLU A 150 -9.51 5.34 -11.55
N THR A 151 -9.60 6.29 -10.63
CA THR A 151 -10.84 6.92 -10.23
C THR A 151 -10.77 8.34 -10.75
N VAL A 152 -11.60 8.67 -11.74
CA VAL A 152 -11.61 9.97 -12.40
C VAL A 152 -12.76 10.81 -11.86
N VAL A 153 -12.45 12.05 -11.49
CA VAL A 153 -13.43 13.07 -11.11
C VAL A 153 -13.36 14.19 -12.14
N GLU A 154 -14.48 14.57 -12.71
CA GLU A 154 -14.56 15.62 -13.72
C GLU A 154 -14.63 17.01 -13.08
N GLY A 155 -13.87 17.98 -13.63
CA GLY A 155 -13.87 19.38 -13.24
C GLY A 155 -12.89 19.74 -12.12
N ILE A 156 -12.15 20.82 -12.34
CA ILE A 156 -11.14 21.32 -11.36
C ILE A 156 -11.79 21.73 -10.03
N GLU A 157 -13.03 22.17 -10.05
CA GLU A 157 -13.81 22.57 -8.89
C GLU A 157 -14.01 21.41 -7.88
N HIS A 158 -13.91 20.17 -8.34
CA HIS A 158 -14.02 18.97 -7.50
C HIS A 158 -12.68 18.47 -6.95
N ALA A 159 -11.56 19.12 -7.30
CA ALA A 159 -10.24 18.72 -6.82
C ALA A 159 -10.11 18.69 -5.28
N PRO A 160 -10.66 19.66 -4.51
CA PRO A 160 -10.60 19.60 -3.06
C PRO A 160 -11.32 18.35 -2.49
N GLN A 161 -12.50 18.01 -3.04
CA GLN A 161 -13.28 16.85 -2.61
C GLN A 161 -12.58 15.54 -2.98
N ALA A 162 -12.02 15.47 -4.18
CA ALA A 162 -11.21 14.32 -4.61
C ALA A 162 -9.98 14.11 -3.70
N PHE A 163 -9.32 15.20 -3.31
CA PHE A 163 -8.20 15.14 -2.37
C PHE A 163 -8.62 14.67 -0.97
N ILE A 164 -9.72 15.20 -0.43
CA ILE A 164 -10.29 14.76 0.86
C ILE A 164 -10.70 13.29 0.79
N GLY A 165 -11.24 12.84 -0.35
CA GLY A 165 -11.63 11.46 -0.61
C GLY A 165 -10.48 10.46 -0.48
N LEU A 166 -9.22 10.87 -0.75
CA LEU A 166 -8.04 10.02 -0.54
C LEU A 166 -7.91 9.56 0.91
N PHE A 167 -8.17 10.44 1.88
CA PHE A 167 -8.09 10.12 3.30
C PHE A 167 -9.26 9.23 3.77
N LYS A 168 -10.39 9.27 3.07
CA LYS A 168 -11.54 8.39 3.33
C LYS A 168 -11.40 7.05 2.62
N GLY A 169 -10.48 6.97 1.66
CA GLY A 169 -10.28 5.80 0.81
C GLY A 169 -11.36 5.65 -0.26
N ASP A 170 -11.84 6.73 -0.83
CA ASP A 170 -12.91 6.71 -1.84
C ASP A 170 -12.40 6.24 -3.22
N ASN A 171 -11.09 6.32 -3.45
CA ASN A 171 -10.47 5.90 -4.71
C ASN A 171 -10.17 4.41 -4.77
N LEU A 172 -10.35 3.82 -5.93
CA LEU A 172 -9.72 2.55 -6.33
C LEU A 172 -8.66 2.87 -7.38
N GLY A 173 -7.39 2.53 -7.08
CA GLY A 173 -6.25 2.91 -7.89
C GLY A 173 -5.85 4.38 -7.74
N LYS A 174 -5.45 5.02 -8.84
CA LYS A 174 -5.02 6.42 -8.86
C LYS A 174 -6.24 7.35 -8.91
N MET A 175 -6.33 8.32 -7.99
CA MET A 175 -7.28 9.42 -8.09
C MET A 175 -6.76 10.43 -9.11
N LEU A 176 -7.60 10.79 -10.07
CA LEU A 176 -7.35 11.80 -11.09
C LEU A 176 -8.48 12.83 -11.09
N VAL A 177 -8.15 14.08 -11.39
CA VAL A 177 -9.12 15.14 -11.67
C VAL A 177 -8.94 15.55 -13.12
N LYS A 178 -9.96 15.32 -13.95
CA LYS A 178 -9.96 15.70 -15.36
C LYS A 178 -10.35 17.16 -15.49
N ILE A 179 -9.44 17.98 -15.96
CA ILE A 179 -9.60 19.44 -16.02
C ILE A 179 -9.92 19.98 -17.41
N GLY A 180 -9.95 19.11 -18.43
CA GLY A 180 -10.25 19.46 -19.81
C GLY A 180 -10.31 18.23 -20.71
N PRO A 181 -10.53 18.41 -22.01
CA PRO A 181 -10.49 17.32 -22.99
C PRO A 181 -9.09 16.69 -23.04
N ASP A 182 -9.04 15.42 -23.39
CA ASP A 182 -7.77 14.76 -23.61
C ASP A 182 -7.06 15.41 -24.82
N PRO A 183 -5.73 15.60 -24.76
CA PRO A 183 -5.00 16.10 -25.92
C PRO A 183 -5.17 15.17 -27.11
N ALA A 184 -5.32 15.77 -28.30
CA ALA A 184 -5.46 15.05 -29.57
C ALA A 184 -4.19 14.27 -29.93
#